data_724d9fc09d7ec2871c2d9262cc5a11a0
#
_entry.id   724d9fc09d7ec2871c2d9262cc5a11a0
#
_cell.length_a   1.000
_cell.length_b   1.000
_cell.length_c   1.000
_cell.angle_alpha   90.00
_cell.angle_beta   90.00
_cell.angle_gamma   90.00
#
_symmetry.space_group_name_H-M   'P 1'
#
loop_
_entity.id
_entity.type
_entity.pdbx_description
1 polymer ?
#
loop_
_entity_poly.entity_id
_entity_poly.type
_entity_poly.pdbx_seq_one_letter_code
_entity_poly.pdbx_strand_id
1 'polypeptide(L)'
;MLVPAEAEFVLEGWVSPDETAPEGPYGDHTGYYNAVEPFPVMRITAITHRHDPLYLSTYTGRPPDEPSVIGEAFNDLALPTIRQQIPEIVDLWLPPAAASYRIAVVSIAKRYPGQARRVMTAIWGMLPQFSYTKLIVAVDDDVNPRDWDDVAWALATRMDPARDLMRLDGTPMDYLDFASAEPGLSGKLGVDATVKIGA
;
A
#
# COMPACT_ATOMS: atom_id res chain seq x y z
N MET A 1 -1.27 -5.24 -33.81
CA MET A 1 -1.74 -4.70 -32.52
C MET A 1 -2.09 -3.23 -32.74
N LEU A 2 -3.17 -2.74 -32.12
CA LEU A 2 -3.48 -1.29 -32.14
C LEU A 2 -2.78 -0.63 -30.97
N VAL A 3 -2.16 0.51 -31.20
CA VAL A 3 -1.51 1.36 -30.19
C VAL A 3 -2.19 2.72 -30.18
N PRO A 4 -2.15 3.47 -29.06
CA PRO A 4 -2.66 4.84 -29.04
C PRO A 4 -1.95 5.72 -30.09
N ALA A 5 -2.73 6.47 -30.86
CA ALA A 5 -2.16 7.36 -31.89
C ALA A 5 -1.32 8.51 -31.30
N GLU A 6 -1.57 8.85 -30.03
CA GLU A 6 -0.90 9.91 -29.26
C GLU A 6 0.33 9.41 -28.48
N ALA A 7 0.72 8.13 -28.65
CA ALA A 7 1.88 7.57 -27.94
C ALA A 7 3.16 8.37 -28.28
N GLU A 8 3.91 8.72 -27.26
CA GLU A 8 5.20 9.41 -27.42
C GLU A 8 6.26 8.48 -28.02
N PHE A 9 6.29 7.22 -27.52
CA PHE A 9 7.16 6.15 -28.01
C PHE A 9 6.36 4.86 -28.16
N VAL A 10 6.71 4.05 -29.16
CA VAL A 10 6.23 2.67 -29.31
C VAL A 10 7.44 1.77 -29.49
N LEU A 11 7.58 0.80 -28.61
CA LEU A 11 8.60 -0.24 -28.68
C LEU A 11 7.93 -1.52 -29.19
N GLU A 12 8.41 -2.04 -30.31
CA GLU A 12 7.92 -3.28 -30.91
C GLU A 12 8.97 -4.37 -30.78
N GLY A 13 8.55 -5.57 -30.43
CA GLY A 13 9.49 -6.66 -30.23
C GLY A 13 8.84 -7.97 -29.84
N TRP A 14 9.67 -8.91 -29.44
CA TRP A 14 9.27 -10.25 -29.06
C TRP A 14 9.78 -10.57 -27.66
N VAL A 15 8.95 -11.21 -26.86
CA VAL A 15 9.32 -11.80 -25.56
C VAL A 15 9.23 -13.30 -25.71
N SER A 16 10.36 -13.99 -25.52
CA SER A 16 10.37 -15.46 -25.49
C SER A 16 10.05 -15.93 -24.06
N PRO A 17 9.20 -16.95 -23.88
CA PRO A 17 8.94 -17.49 -22.55
C PRO A 17 10.16 -18.19 -21.94
N ASP A 18 11.13 -18.59 -22.77
CA ASP A 18 12.30 -19.36 -22.37
C ASP A 18 13.57 -18.50 -22.23
N GLU A 19 13.47 -17.19 -22.49
CA GLU A 19 14.62 -16.28 -22.43
C GLU A 19 14.53 -15.33 -21.24
N THR A 20 15.51 -15.39 -20.35
CA THR A 20 15.66 -14.48 -19.23
C THR A 20 17.05 -13.87 -19.17
N ALA A 21 17.20 -12.70 -18.56
CA ALA A 21 18.48 -12.09 -18.24
C ALA A 21 18.47 -11.56 -16.81
N PRO A 22 19.62 -11.40 -16.18
CA PRO A 22 19.72 -10.80 -14.85
C PRO A 22 19.19 -9.35 -14.90
N GLU A 23 18.27 -9.01 -13.98
CA GLU A 23 17.79 -7.67 -13.74
C GLU A 23 18.12 -7.23 -12.31
N GLY A 24 18.54 -6.00 -12.12
CA GLY A 24 18.92 -5.44 -10.84
C GLY A 24 20.43 -5.39 -10.60
N PRO A 25 20.89 -5.01 -9.38
CA PRO A 25 20.03 -4.52 -8.30
C PRO A 25 19.36 -3.19 -8.68
N TYR A 26 18.13 -3.03 -8.28
CA TYR A 26 17.29 -1.87 -8.64
C TYR A 26 16.79 -1.19 -7.36
N GLY A 27 16.84 0.15 -7.31
CA GLY A 27 16.30 0.94 -6.19
C GLY A 27 14.79 1.03 -6.26
N ASP A 28 14.10 0.69 -5.17
CA ASP A 28 12.66 0.59 -5.12
C ASP A 28 12.02 1.55 -4.10
N HIS A 29 10.70 1.70 -4.15
CA HIS A 29 9.89 2.59 -3.30
C HIS A 29 10.03 2.33 -1.79
N THR A 30 10.57 1.20 -1.41
CA THR A 30 10.90 0.89 0.00
C THR A 30 12.14 1.63 0.49
N GLY A 31 12.93 2.22 -0.42
CA GLY A 31 14.21 2.86 -0.14
C GLY A 31 15.39 1.88 -0.07
N TYR A 32 15.18 0.64 -0.47
CA TYR A 32 16.21 -0.40 -0.53
C TYR A 32 16.40 -0.90 -1.97
N TYR A 33 17.52 -1.53 -2.24
CA TYR A 33 17.76 -2.22 -3.50
C TYR A 33 17.21 -3.65 -3.42
N ASN A 34 16.50 -4.06 -4.49
CA ASN A 34 16.09 -5.45 -4.65
C ASN A 34 17.28 -6.36 -5.02
N ALA A 35 17.05 -7.67 -4.95
CA ALA A 35 18.01 -8.65 -5.42
C ALA A 35 18.12 -8.64 -6.96
N VAL A 36 19.23 -9.18 -7.46
CA VAL A 36 19.36 -9.51 -8.89
C VAL A 36 18.60 -10.79 -9.16
N GLU A 37 17.64 -10.75 -10.08
CA GLU A 37 16.78 -11.88 -10.43
C GLU A 37 16.69 -12.07 -11.94
N PRO A 38 16.37 -13.30 -12.44
CA PRO A 38 16.16 -13.53 -13.85
C PRO A 38 14.77 -13.00 -14.27
N PHE A 39 14.75 -12.06 -15.22
CA PHE A 39 13.53 -11.48 -15.78
C PHE A 39 13.41 -11.76 -17.28
N PRO A 40 12.17 -11.82 -17.83
CA PRO A 40 11.95 -11.98 -19.27
C PRO A 40 12.60 -10.87 -20.08
N VAL A 41 13.15 -11.22 -21.25
CA VAL A 41 13.81 -10.27 -22.15
C VAL A 41 12.89 -9.94 -23.32
N MET A 42 12.68 -8.64 -23.57
CA MET A 42 12.08 -8.15 -24.78
C MET A 42 13.17 -7.81 -25.80
N ARG A 43 13.18 -8.55 -26.93
CA ARG A 43 14.04 -8.22 -28.07
C ARG A 43 13.33 -7.20 -28.94
N ILE A 44 13.78 -5.97 -28.87
CA ILE A 44 13.21 -4.85 -29.62
C ILE A 44 13.62 -4.95 -31.09
N THR A 45 12.64 -4.90 -31.98
CA THR A 45 12.81 -4.96 -33.42
C THR A 45 12.56 -3.61 -34.10
N ALA A 46 11.73 -2.75 -33.51
CA ALA A 46 11.49 -1.41 -33.98
C ALA A 46 11.20 -0.45 -32.82
N ILE A 47 11.60 0.79 -32.97
CA ILE A 47 11.25 1.90 -32.10
C ILE A 47 10.69 3.00 -32.98
N THR A 48 9.45 3.38 -32.74
CA THR A 48 8.82 4.54 -33.36
C THR A 48 8.48 5.59 -32.31
N HIS A 49 8.52 6.84 -32.67
CA HIS A 49 8.23 7.94 -31.75
C HIS A 49 7.63 9.14 -32.50
N ARG A 50 7.04 10.06 -31.75
CA ARG A 50 6.61 11.35 -32.29
C ARG A 50 7.81 12.12 -32.81
N HIS A 51 7.57 13.14 -33.65
CA HIS A 51 8.62 13.97 -34.18
C HIS A 51 9.41 14.70 -33.06
N ASP A 52 8.71 15.16 -32.03
CA ASP A 52 9.28 15.79 -30.83
C ASP A 52 8.69 15.09 -29.56
N PRO A 53 9.21 13.93 -29.21
CA PRO A 53 8.62 13.10 -28.15
C PRO A 53 9.02 13.61 -26.76
N LEU A 54 8.08 13.53 -25.81
CA LEU A 54 8.32 13.74 -24.40
C LEU A 54 8.63 12.41 -23.73
N TYR A 55 9.74 12.32 -23.03
CA TYR A 55 10.08 11.18 -22.20
C TYR A 55 9.80 11.50 -20.73
N LEU A 56 8.76 10.88 -20.18
CA LEU A 56 8.46 10.99 -18.76
C LEU A 56 9.49 10.21 -17.96
N SER A 57 10.20 10.91 -17.10
CA SER A 57 11.16 10.31 -16.17
C SER A 57 10.78 10.67 -14.75
N THR A 58 10.89 9.70 -13.85
CA THR A 58 10.59 9.87 -12.45
C THR A 58 11.62 9.16 -11.59
N TYR A 59 11.46 9.25 -10.31
CA TYR A 59 12.37 8.71 -9.31
C TYR A 59 11.60 7.84 -8.32
N THR A 60 12.15 6.69 -8.02
CA THR A 60 11.64 5.75 -7.03
C THR A 60 12.69 5.51 -5.96
N GLY A 61 12.29 5.60 -4.70
CA GLY A 61 13.19 5.41 -3.56
C GLY A 61 12.48 5.58 -2.22
N ARG A 62 13.23 5.95 -1.20
CA ARG A 62 12.61 6.28 0.08
C ARG A 62 11.67 7.48 -0.09
N PRO A 63 10.40 7.40 0.36
CA PRO A 63 9.45 8.51 0.27
C PRO A 63 9.98 9.84 0.85
N PRO A 64 9.62 11.00 0.27
CA PRO A 64 8.64 11.16 -0.82
C PRO A 64 9.20 10.81 -2.20
N ASP A 65 8.44 10.05 -2.96
CA ASP A 65 8.75 9.59 -4.31
C ASP A 65 7.47 9.47 -5.15
N GLU A 66 7.56 9.03 -6.40
CA GLU A 66 6.37 8.87 -7.26
C GLU A 66 5.34 7.90 -6.65
N PRO A 67 5.69 6.68 -6.21
CA PRO A 67 4.73 5.78 -5.57
C PRO A 67 4.00 6.38 -4.37
N SER A 68 4.64 7.24 -3.59
CA SER A 68 4.00 7.91 -2.45
C SER A 68 2.94 8.94 -2.90
N VAL A 69 3.19 9.67 -3.98
CA VAL A 69 2.21 10.61 -4.57
C VAL A 69 1.03 9.86 -5.19
N ILE A 70 1.28 8.74 -5.88
CA ILE A 70 0.22 7.86 -6.38
C ILE A 70 -0.61 7.30 -5.23
N GLY A 71 0.03 6.94 -4.12
CA GLY A 71 -0.63 6.46 -2.91
C GLY A 71 -1.60 7.48 -2.30
N GLU A 72 -1.25 8.76 -2.29
CA GLU A 72 -2.15 9.85 -1.85
C GLU A 72 -3.40 9.94 -2.74
N ALA A 73 -3.23 9.92 -4.05
CA ALA A 73 -4.36 9.91 -4.98
C ALA A 73 -5.23 8.65 -4.81
N PHE A 74 -4.62 7.50 -4.55
CA PHE A 74 -5.33 6.25 -4.29
C PHE A 74 -6.20 6.32 -3.03
N ASN A 75 -5.78 7.00 -1.96
CA ASN A 75 -6.58 7.20 -0.76
C ASN A 75 -7.95 7.82 -1.11
N ASP A 76 -7.94 8.87 -1.91
CA ASP A 76 -9.16 9.61 -2.25
C ASP A 76 -10.04 8.84 -3.24
N LEU A 77 -9.45 8.15 -4.20
CA LEU A 77 -10.17 7.37 -5.21
C LEU A 77 -10.78 6.08 -4.65
N ALA A 78 -10.09 5.41 -3.72
CA ALA A 78 -10.53 4.14 -3.16
C ALA A 78 -11.60 4.30 -2.06
N LEU A 79 -11.56 5.38 -1.31
CA LEU A 79 -12.40 5.60 -0.13
C LEU A 79 -13.91 5.44 -0.40
N PRO A 80 -14.51 6.00 -1.47
CA PRO A 80 -15.93 5.81 -1.75
C PRO A 80 -16.32 4.34 -1.95
N THR A 81 -15.47 3.56 -2.63
CA THR A 81 -15.71 2.12 -2.86
C THR A 81 -15.58 1.32 -1.56
N ILE A 82 -14.61 1.67 -0.73
CA ILE A 82 -14.41 1.04 0.59
C ILE A 82 -15.63 1.28 1.48
N ARG A 83 -16.14 2.51 1.52
CA ARG A 83 -17.34 2.88 2.30
C ARG A 83 -18.61 2.16 1.87
N GLN A 84 -18.73 1.75 0.61
CA GLN A 84 -19.87 0.95 0.16
C GLN A 84 -19.91 -0.43 0.85
N GLN A 85 -18.77 -0.99 1.18
CA GLN A 85 -18.64 -2.30 1.84
C GLN A 85 -18.50 -2.19 3.36
N ILE A 86 -17.85 -1.13 3.83
CA ILE A 86 -17.61 -0.86 5.26
C ILE A 86 -18.08 0.55 5.58
N PRO A 87 -19.40 0.75 5.72
CA PRO A 87 -19.99 2.10 5.82
C PRO A 87 -19.62 2.88 7.09
N GLU A 88 -19.11 2.20 8.11
CA GLU A 88 -18.61 2.85 9.32
C GLU A 88 -17.27 3.57 9.14
N ILE A 89 -16.53 3.33 8.05
CA ILE A 89 -15.31 4.06 7.75
C ILE A 89 -15.63 5.50 7.38
N VAL A 90 -15.07 6.44 8.12
CA VAL A 90 -15.16 7.89 7.88
C VAL A 90 -14.03 8.34 6.96
N ASP A 91 -12.81 7.91 7.24
CA ASP A 91 -11.64 8.15 6.39
C ASP A 91 -10.64 6.99 6.52
N LEU A 92 -9.84 6.81 5.49
CA LEU A 92 -8.73 5.85 5.44
C LEU A 92 -7.53 6.55 4.83
N TRP A 93 -6.41 6.49 5.51
CA TRP A 93 -5.16 7.08 5.05
C TRP A 93 -4.04 6.05 5.00
N LEU A 94 -3.37 5.99 3.87
CA LEU A 94 -2.12 5.27 3.68
C LEU A 94 -0.99 6.32 3.70
N PRO A 95 -0.25 6.48 4.79
CA PRO A 95 0.77 7.51 4.90
C PRO A 95 1.84 7.38 3.81
N PRO A 96 2.17 8.44 3.07
CA PRO A 96 3.22 8.38 2.05
C PRO A 96 4.56 7.87 2.60
N ALA A 97 4.92 8.28 3.81
CA ALA A 97 6.14 7.86 4.49
C ALA A 97 6.19 6.36 4.84
N ALA A 98 5.06 5.65 4.73
CA ALA A 98 4.96 4.22 5.04
C ALA A 98 5.20 3.31 3.83
N ALA A 99 5.94 3.76 2.84
CA ALA A 99 6.28 3.02 1.64
C ALA A 99 5.03 2.39 0.98
N SER A 100 4.13 3.24 0.50
CA SER A 100 2.83 2.92 -0.11
C SER A 100 1.79 2.45 0.92
N TYR A 101 1.41 1.19 0.93
CA TYR A 101 0.29 0.62 1.69
C TYR A 101 0.69 -0.16 2.95
N ARG A 102 1.93 -0.04 3.45
CA ARG A 102 2.42 -0.85 4.59
C ARG A 102 1.77 -0.49 5.91
N ILE A 103 1.36 0.75 6.07
CA ILE A 103 0.61 1.24 7.22
C ILE A 103 -0.69 1.86 6.72
N ALA A 104 -1.78 1.62 7.44
CA ALA A 104 -3.05 2.29 7.24
C ALA A 104 -3.54 2.87 8.57
N VAL A 105 -4.06 4.08 8.54
CA VAL A 105 -4.84 4.66 9.65
C VAL A 105 -6.28 4.79 9.19
N VAL A 106 -7.21 4.24 9.96
CA VAL A 106 -8.63 4.24 9.63
C VAL A 106 -9.44 4.91 10.72
N SER A 107 -10.19 5.95 10.35
CA SER A 107 -11.15 6.61 11.22
C SER A 107 -12.52 5.98 11.04
N ILE A 108 -13.19 5.63 12.15
CA ILE A 108 -14.47 4.91 12.14
C ILE A 108 -15.51 5.57 13.05
N ALA A 109 -16.76 5.65 12.59
CA ALA A 109 -17.92 5.97 13.42
C ALA A 109 -18.31 4.74 14.22
N LYS A 110 -17.62 4.48 15.33
CA LYS A 110 -17.80 3.29 16.16
C LYS A 110 -19.11 3.30 16.90
N ARG A 111 -19.85 2.19 16.90
CA ARG A 111 -21.16 2.03 17.52
C ARG A 111 -21.27 0.88 18.52
N TYR A 112 -20.36 -0.09 18.48
CA TYR A 112 -20.42 -1.28 19.34
C TYR A 112 -19.02 -1.83 19.64
N PRO A 113 -18.86 -2.58 20.74
CA PRO A 113 -17.59 -3.21 21.09
C PRO A 113 -17.11 -4.17 20.00
N GLY A 114 -15.79 -4.19 19.73
CA GLY A 114 -15.19 -5.07 18.72
C GLY A 114 -15.29 -4.59 17.29
N GLN A 115 -15.99 -3.47 16.99
CA GLN A 115 -16.14 -2.97 15.63
C GLN A 115 -14.80 -2.58 14.99
N ALA A 116 -13.86 -2.02 15.74
CA ALA A 116 -12.52 -1.73 15.22
C ALA A 116 -11.81 -2.99 14.69
N ARG A 117 -11.90 -4.11 15.42
CA ARG A 117 -11.32 -5.40 14.98
C ARG A 117 -11.99 -5.91 13.69
N ARG A 118 -13.33 -5.78 13.59
CA ARG A 118 -14.07 -6.13 12.38
C ARG A 118 -13.60 -5.30 11.18
N VAL A 119 -13.43 -3.99 11.36
CA VAL A 119 -12.97 -3.09 10.28
C VAL A 119 -11.55 -3.44 9.84
N MET A 120 -10.62 -3.65 10.77
CA MET A 120 -9.25 -4.04 10.45
C MET A 120 -9.19 -5.36 9.65
N THR A 121 -9.94 -6.39 10.07
CA THR A 121 -10.02 -7.67 9.32
C THR A 121 -10.66 -7.52 7.96
N ALA A 122 -11.69 -6.67 7.82
CA ALA A 122 -12.34 -6.40 6.55
C ALA A 122 -11.40 -5.67 5.58
N ILE A 123 -10.61 -4.69 6.04
CA ILE A 123 -9.62 -3.99 5.22
C ILE A 123 -8.58 -4.99 4.69
N TRP A 124 -8.00 -5.84 5.52
CA TRP A 124 -7.02 -6.83 5.09
C TRP A 124 -7.55 -7.85 4.07
N GLY A 125 -8.84 -8.13 4.09
CA GLY A 125 -9.49 -9.07 3.17
C GLY A 125 -10.14 -8.44 1.93
N MET A 126 -10.17 -7.10 1.81
CA MET A 126 -10.97 -6.43 0.80
C MET A 126 -10.30 -6.40 -0.59
N LEU A 127 -9.05 -5.96 -0.65
CA LEU A 127 -8.29 -5.82 -1.89
C LEU A 127 -6.91 -6.48 -1.73
N PRO A 128 -6.32 -7.01 -2.80
CA PRO A 128 -5.00 -7.63 -2.74
C PRO A 128 -3.93 -6.73 -2.09
N GLN A 129 -3.91 -5.43 -2.42
CA GLN A 129 -2.95 -4.47 -1.84
C GLN A 129 -3.07 -4.36 -0.33
N PHE A 130 -4.28 -4.36 0.22
CA PHE A 130 -4.49 -4.31 1.66
C PHE A 130 -4.10 -5.60 2.37
N SER A 131 -4.03 -6.74 1.65
CA SER A 131 -3.47 -7.97 2.22
C SER A 131 -1.99 -7.82 2.56
N TYR A 132 -1.30 -6.82 1.99
CA TYR A 132 0.10 -6.49 2.25
C TYR A 132 0.30 -5.37 3.29
N THR A 133 -0.78 -4.79 3.82
CA THR A 133 -0.70 -3.82 4.92
C THR A 133 -0.29 -4.51 6.21
N LYS A 134 0.81 -4.08 6.81
CA LYS A 134 1.38 -4.68 8.03
C LYS A 134 0.70 -4.17 9.29
N LEU A 135 0.46 -2.86 9.34
CA LEU A 135 -0.10 -2.19 10.50
C LEU A 135 -1.37 -1.45 10.11
N ILE A 136 -2.44 -1.70 10.87
CA ILE A 136 -3.66 -0.86 10.81
C ILE A 136 -3.90 -0.27 12.19
N VAL A 137 -4.02 1.06 12.24
CA VAL A 137 -4.45 1.79 13.44
C VAL A 137 -5.89 2.25 13.21
N ALA A 138 -6.81 1.79 14.05
CA ALA A 138 -8.20 2.25 14.05
C ALA A 138 -8.39 3.33 15.11
N VAL A 139 -8.94 4.47 14.70
CA VAL A 139 -9.26 5.62 15.57
C VAL A 139 -10.75 5.98 15.43
N ASP A 140 -11.29 6.76 16.36
CA ASP A 140 -12.66 7.29 16.25
C ASP A 140 -12.76 8.43 15.23
N ASP A 141 -13.99 8.82 14.88
CA ASP A 141 -14.30 9.86 13.91
C ASP A 141 -14.00 11.30 14.37
N ASP A 142 -13.64 11.49 15.64
CA ASP A 142 -13.13 12.75 16.20
C ASP A 142 -11.61 12.91 16.05
N VAL A 143 -10.91 11.91 15.51
CA VAL A 143 -9.46 11.91 15.27
C VAL A 143 -9.19 12.02 13.78
N ASN A 144 -8.33 12.97 13.39
CA ASN A 144 -7.90 13.10 12.01
C ASN A 144 -6.85 12.01 11.67
N PRO A 145 -7.18 10.99 10.87
CA PRO A 145 -6.23 9.91 10.57
C PRO A 145 -5.04 10.37 9.72
N ARG A 146 -5.11 11.57 9.12
CA ARG A 146 -4.04 12.15 8.27
C ARG A 146 -3.08 13.04 9.07
N ASP A 147 -3.32 13.19 10.37
CA ASP A 147 -2.45 13.93 11.29
C ASP A 147 -1.83 12.97 12.32
N TRP A 148 -0.51 12.76 12.22
CA TRP A 148 0.21 11.87 13.12
C TRP A 148 0.21 12.33 14.58
N ASP A 149 0.12 13.62 14.87
CA ASP A 149 0.06 14.12 16.23
C ASP A 149 -1.29 13.76 16.86
N ASP A 150 -2.37 13.85 16.10
CA ASP A 150 -3.70 13.46 16.54
C ASP A 150 -3.81 11.92 16.72
N VAL A 151 -3.26 11.15 15.78
CA VAL A 151 -3.18 9.69 15.90
C VAL A 151 -2.33 9.27 17.11
N ALA A 152 -1.20 9.92 17.34
CA ALA A 152 -0.33 9.63 18.49
C ALA A 152 -1.04 9.93 19.81
N TRP A 153 -1.82 11.03 19.87
CA TRP A 153 -2.66 11.33 21.01
C TRP A 153 -3.70 10.23 21.28
N ALA A 154 -4.39 9.76 20.26
CA ALA A 154 -5.37 8.68 20.38
C ALA A 154 -4.72 7.37 20.87
N LEU A 155 -3.56 7.01 20.32
CA LEU A 155 -2.76 5.87 20.77
C LEU A 155 -2.38 5.98 22.25
N ALA A 156 -1.92 7.15 22.68
CA ALA A 156 -1.47 7.38 24.05
C ALA A 156 -2.60 7.40 25.08
N THR A 157 -3.81 7.80 24.68
CA THR A 157 -4.92 8.05 25.62
C THR A 157 -6.04 7.02 25.58
N ARG A 158 -6.19 6.25 24.50
CA ARG A 158 -7.32 5.34 24.26
C ARG A 158 -6.91 3.87 24.12
N MET A 159 -5.62 3.56 23.92
CA MET A 159 -5.12 2.20 23.67
C MET A 159 -4.41 1.64 24.90
N ASP A 160 -4.76 0.41 25.26
CA ASP A 160 -4.03 -0.45 26.19
C ASP A 160 -3.39 -1.60 25.41
N PRO A 161 -2.05 -1.72 25.41
CA PRO A 161 -1.36 -2.76 24.64
C PRO A 161 -1.77 -4.19 24.97
N ALA A 162 -2.21 -4.47 26.21
CA ALA A 162 -2.64 -5.81 26.60
C ALA A 162 -4.02 -6.18 26.05
N ARG A 163 -4.87 -5.21 25.77
CA ARG A 163 -6.27 -5.40 25.34
C ARG A 163 -6.47 -5.13 23.84
N ASP A 164 -5.82 -4.10 23.34
CA ASP A 164 -6.21 -3.43 22.09
C ASP A 164 -5.34 -3.81 20.88
N LEU A 165 -4.41 -4.73 21.06
CA LEU A 165 -3.63 -5.28 19.97
C LEU A 165 -4.30 -6.52 19.38
N MET A 166 -4.22 -6.66 18.07
CA MET A 166 -4.61 -7.84 17.31
C MET A 166 -3.46 -8.24 16.39
N ARG A 167 -2.96 -9.46 16.56
CA ARG A 167 -1.88 -10.00 15.76
C ARG A 167 -2.38 -11.16 14.90
N LEU A 168 -1.96 -11.19 13.64
CA LEU A 168 -2.15 -12.30 12.72
C LEU A 168 -0.78 -12.69 12.18
N ASP A 169 -0.45 -13.98 12.25
CA ASP A 169 0.82 -14.51 11.76
C ASP A 169 0.62 -15.28 10.45
N GLY A 170 1.70 -15.43 9.66
CA GLY A 170 1.71 -16.26 8.47
C GLY A 170 0.76 -15.77 7.37
N THR A 171 0.63 -14.45 7.20
CA THR A 171 -0.22 -13.84 6.18
C THR A 171 0.59 -13.47 4.95
N PRO A 172 -0.03 -13.38 3.75
CA PRO A 172 0.66 -12.99 2.54
C PRO A 172 1.34 -11.63 2.65
N MET A 173 2.51 -11.53 2.05
CA MET A 173 3.28 -10.30 1.92
C MET A 173 3.96 -10.27 0.56
N ASP A 174 4.15 -9.09 -0.03
CA ASP A 174 4.91 -8.98 -1.25
C ASP A 174 6.41 -9.20 -1.02
N TYR A 175 7.12 -9.53 -2.09
CA TYR A 175 8.56 -9.86 -2.04
C TYR A 175 9.46 -8.65 -1.74
N LEU A 176 8.93 -7.42 -1.85
CA LEU A 176 9.66 -6.18 -1.51
C LEU A 176 9.60 -5.87 0.00
N ASP A 177 9.07 -6.74 0.82
CA ASP A 177 9.12 -6.61 2.27
C ASP A 177 10.41 -7.22 2.83
N PHE A 178 11.48 -6.45 2.84
CA PHE A 178 12.79 -6.86 3.36
C PHE A 178 12.82 -7.08 4.88
N ALA A 179 11.74 -6.76 5.60
CA ALA A 179 11.62 -7.05 7.03
C ALA A 179 10.93 -8.39 7.32
N SER A 180 10.44 -9.08 6.30
CA SER A 180 9.86 -10.41 6.45
C SER A 180 10.93 -11.45 6.74
N ALA A 181 10.69 -12.32 7.72
CA ALA A 181 11.59 -13.42 8.05
C ALA A 181 11.56 -14.54 6.99
N GLU A 182 10.41 -14.69 6.31
CA GLU A 182 10.18 -15.67 5.26
C GLU A 182 9.67 -14.96 4.00
N PRO A 183 10.22 -15.27 2.80
CA PRO A 183 9.75 -14.68 1.57
C PRO A 183 8.24 -14.92 1.34
N GLY A 184 7.50 -13.86 1.05
CA GLY A 184 6.06 -13.92 0.78
C GLY A 184 5.16 -14.09 2.01
N LEU A 185 5.72 -14.19 3.23
CA LEU A 185 4.96 -14.32 4.48
C LEU A 185 5.40 -13.28 5.50
N SER A 186 4.43 -12.67 6.17
CA SER A 186 4.69 -11.74 7.29
C SER A 186 3.54 -11.78 8.30
N GLY A 187 3.71 -11.06 9.39
CA GLY A 187 2.65 -10.82 10.37
C GLY A 187 1.88 -9.54 10.09
N LYS A 188 0.72 -9.42 10.71
CA LYS A 188 -0.10 -8.20 10.75
C LYS A 188 -0.33 -7.77 12.17
N LEU A 189 -0.36 -6.47 12.38
CA LEU A 189 -0.68 -5.87 13.66
C LEU A 189 -1.83 -4.88 13.48
N GLY A 190 -2.92 -5.11 14.20
CA GLY A 190 -4.02 -4.17 14.35
C GLY A 190 -3.96 -3.50 15.71
N VAL A 191 -4.20 -2.21 15.74
CA VAL A 191 -4.24 -1.39 16.95
C VAL A 191 -5.60 -0.70 17.06
N ASP A 192 -6.36 -1.01 18.10
CA ASP A 192 -7.64 -0.34 18.41
C ASP A 192 -7.40 0.85 19.34
N ALA A 193 -7.17 2.03 18.74
CA ALA A 193 -7.05 3.30 19.45
C ALA A 193 -8.38 4.08 19.51
N THR A 194 -9.52 3.37 19.51
CA THR A 194 -10.84 3.97 19.67
C THR A 194 -11.27 4.02 21.14
N VAL A 195 -12.21 4.90 21.49
CA VAL A 195 -12.86 4.92 22.81
C VAL A 195 -13.56 3.59 23.07
N LYS A 196 -13.48 3.05 24.30
CA LYS A 196 -14.08 1.77 24.65
C LYS A 196 -15.54 1.95 25.08
N ILE A 197 -16.43 1.32 24.35
CA ILE A 197 -17.89 1.36 24.64
C ILE A 197 -18.17 0.32 25.73
N GLY A 198 -18.75 0.78 26.86
CA GLY A 198 -19.14 -0.08 27.96
C GLY A 198 -17.99 -0.53 28.88
N ALA A 199 -16.86 0.16 28.83
CA ALA A 199 -15.74 -0.03 29.76
C ALA A 199 -15.86 0.87 30.98
#